data_840cd136b748f4263bc7d02945d68928
#
_entry.id   840cd136b748f4263bc7d02945d68928
#
_cell.length_a   1.000
_cell.length_b   1.000
_cell.length_c   1.000
_cell.angle_alpha   90.00
_cell.angle_beta   90.00
_cell.angle_gamma   90.00
#
_symmetry.space_group_name_H-M   'P 1'
#
loop_
_entity.id
_entity.type
_entity.pdbx_description
1 polymer ?
#
loop_
_entity_poly.entity_id
_entity_poly.type
_entity_poly.pdbx_seq_one_letter_code
_entity_poly.pdbx_strand_id
1 'polypeptide(L)'
;MAKNGKKSKSLIASGIWCVVAVVVLFGYLGMVMGVPNMLNTIMKTAHDLLLNTVLYLMSICVITGAMGRVFVEFGVVALLERTLRPLMRPIFNLPGVTSLGAVMTFLSDNPAIISLAKDKRFASYFKKYQFISLTNFGTAFGMGLLVIVFMASQGYYAAPIIGLVGACCGCVCSTRLMQRFVLKAYPQYAVEDAVPKEETEEKEEESENTEQTVF
;
A
#
# COMPACT_ATOMS: atom_id res chain seq x y z
N MET A 1 5.50 -39.40 -9.79
CA MET A 1 4.90 -39.48 -8.43
C MET A 1 5.88 -39.26 -7.24
N ALA A 2 7.19 -39.38 -7.41
CA ALA A 2 8.16 -39.29 -6.29
C ALA A 2 8.46 -37.84 -5.77
N LYS A 3 8.18 -36.80 -6.54
CA LYS A 3 8.50 -35.39 -6.17
C LYS A 3 7.54 -34.77 -5.13
N ASN A 4 6.30 -35.28 -5.05
CA ASN A 4 5.30 -34.78 -4.08
C ASN A 4 5.53 -35.31 -2.65
N GLY A 5 6.06 -36.51 -2.49
CA GLY A 5 6.31 -37.08 -1.16
C GLY A 5 7.46 -36.42 -0.39
N LYS A 6 8.46 -35.88 -1.10
CA LYS A 6 9.59 -35.17 -0.48
C LYS A 6 9.20 -33.77 0.01
N LYS A 7 8.31 -33.10 -0.72
CA LYS A 7 7.77 -31.77 -0.37
C LYS A 7 6.82 -31.85 0.83
N SER A 8 6.00 -32.88 0.93
CA SER A 8 5.11 -33.13 2.07
C SER A 8 5.90 -33.45 3.35
N LYS A 9 6.94 -34.28 3.29
CA LYS A 9 7.79 -34.57 4.46
C LYS A 9 8.55 -33.32 4.97
N SER A 10 9.00 -32.45 4.07
CA SER A 10 9.65 -31.18 4.43
C SER A 10 8.68 -30.21 5.11
N LEU A 11 7.43 -30.13 4.65
CA LEU A 11 6.39 -29.30 5.28
C LEU A 11 6.02 -29.80 6.68
N ILE A 12 5.89 -31.11 6.84
CA ILE A 12 5.59 -31.72 8.16
C ILE A 12 6.77 -31.50 9.12
N ALA A 13 8.01 -31.67 8.68
CA ALA A 13 9.19 -31.43 9.50
C ALA A 13 9.27 -29.93 9.92
N SER A 14 8.99 -29.00 9.00
CA SER A 14 8.94 -27.57 9.30
C SER A 14 7.84 -27.23 10.31
N GLY A 15 6.66 -27.88 10.18
CA GLY A 15 5.56 -27.73 11.14
C GLY A 15 5.92 -28.22 12.55
N ILE A 16 6.59 -29.36 12.66
CA ILE A 16 7.04 -29.92 13.94
C ILE A 16 8.04 -28.98 14.62
N TRP A 17 9.01 -28.44 13.86
CA TRP A 17 9.97 -27.46 14.39
C TRP A 17 9.29 -26.20 14.91
N CYS A 18 8.26 -25.70 14.22
CA CYS A 18 7.48 -24.55 14.67
C CYS A 18 6.76 -24.84 15.98
N VAL A 19 6.11 -25.99 16.10
CA VAL A 19 5.41 -26.41 17.33
C VAL A 19 6.40 -26.56 18.48
N VAL A 20 7.54 -27.20 18.25
CA VAL A 20 8.60 -27.36 19.26
C VAL A 20 9.10 -26.00 19.74
N ALA A 21 9.36 -25.05 18.81
CA ALA A 21 9.80 -23.70 19.17
C ALA A 21 8.77 -22.96 20.04
N VAL A 22 7.48 -23.07 19.70
CA VAL A 22 6.38 -22.47 20.47
C VAL A 22 6.30 -23.10 21.86
N VAL A 23 6.34 -24.43 21.95
CA VAL A 23 6.28 -25.16 23.24
C VAL A 23 7.48 -24.81 24.13
N VAL A 24 8.68 -24.73 23.58
CA VAL A 24 9.88 -24.34 24.32
C VAL A 24 9.78 -22.89 24.81
N LEU A 25 9.31 -21.96 23.97
CA LEU A 25 9.15 -20.56 24.34
C LEU A 25 8.15 -20.39 25.49
N PHE A 26 6.95 -20.95 25.33
CA PHE A 26 5.92 -20.84 26.37
C PHE A 26 6.24 -21.67 27.60
N GLY A 27 6.88 -22.81 27.46
CA GLY A 27 7.37 -23.62 28.57
C GLY A 27 8.42 -22.87 29.40
N TYR A 28 9.38 -22.21 28.75
CA TYR A 28 10.38 -21.38 29.41
C TYR A 28 9.74 -20.20 30.16
N LEU A 29 8.83 -19.45 29.51
CA LEU A 29 8.09 -18.35 30.12
C LEU A 29 7.25 -18.83 31.32
N GLY A 30 6.60 -19.99 31.19
CA GLY A 30 5.83 -20.59 32.27
C GLY A 30 6.67 -21.02 33.48
N MET A 31 7.91 -21.47 33.24
CA MET A 31 8.86 -21.80 34.32
C MET A 31 9.37 -20.56 35.05
N VAL A 32 9.66 -19.48 34.32
CA VAL A 32 10.23 -18.24 34.88
C VAL A 32 9.16 -17.42 35.63
N MET A 33 7.97 -17.27 35.06
CA MET A 33 6.92 -16.40 35.59
C MET A 33 5.84 -17.14 36.39
N GLY A 34 5.79 -18.47 36.27
CA GLY A 34 4.65 -19.28 36.72
C GLY A 34 3.51 -19.25 35.72
N VAL A 35 2.90 -20.38 35.43
CA VAL A 35 1.84 -20.53 34.43
C VAL A 35 0.64 -19.59 34.66
N PRO A 36 0.11 -19.44 35.90
CA PRO A 36 -0.98 -18.51 36.15
C PRO A 36 -0.64 -17.05 35.86
N ASN A 37 0.56 -16.61 36.27
CA ASN A 37 1.02 -15.24 36.03
C ASN A 37 1.26 -14.98 34.53
N MET A 38 1.84 -15.93 33.83
CA MET A 38 2.04 -15.85 32.39
C MET A 38 0.70 -15.67 31.64
N LEU A 39 -0.28 -16.51 31.94
CA LEU A 39 -1.61 -16.42 31.33
C LEU A 39 -2.30 -15.10 31.65
N ASN A 40 -2.26 -14.68 32.92
CA ASN A 40 -2.86 -13.42 33.34
C ASN A 40 -2.19 -12.21 32.66
N THR A 41 -0.86 -12.21 32.53
CA THR A 41 -0.12 -11.17 31.81
C THR A 41 -0.47 -11.14 30.34
N ILE A 42 -0.54 -12.28 29.67
CA ILE A 42 -0.96 -12.38 28.26
C ILE A 42 -2.36 -11.80 28.08
N MET A 43 -3.32 -12.22 28.90
CA MET A 43 -4.70 -11.75 28.83
C MET A 43 -4.82 -10.25 29.09
N LYS A 44 -4.13 -9.74 30.12
CA LYS A 44 -4.12 -8.32 30.44
C LYS A 44 -3.49 -7.49 29.31
N THR A 45 -2.35 -7.92 28.78
CA THR A 45 -1.68 -7.24 27.67
C THR A 45 -2.54 -7.25 26.41
N ALA A 46 -3.17 -8.40 26.09
CA ALA A 46 -4.08 -8.50 24.95
C ALA A 46 -5.29 -7.57 25.10
N HIS A 47 -5.87 -7.49 26.30
CA HIS A 47 -6.99 -6.60 26.62
C HIS A 47 -6.60 -5.12 26.47
N ASP A 48 -5.47 -4.71 27.05
CA ASP A 48 -4.97 -3.35 26.98
C ASP A 48 -4.64 -2.95 25.53
N LEU A 49 -3.99 -3.82 24.76
CA LEU A 49 -3.70 -3.58 23.36
C LEU A 49 -4.97 -3.46 22.53
N LEU A 50 -5.95 -4.33 22.74
CA LEU A 50 -7.21 -4.31 22.00
C LEU A 50 -7.99 -3.02 22.27
N LEU A 51 -8.20 -2.66 23.52
CA LEU A 51 -9.03 -1.52 23.90
C LEU A 51 -8.30 -0.17 23.68
N ASN A 52 -7.08 -0.05 24.18
CA ASN A 52 -6.38 1.24 24.19
C ASN A 52 -5.65 1.54 22.88
N THR A 53 -5.26 0.52 22.12
CA THR A 53 -4.51 0.73 20.88
C THR A 53 -5.37 0.44 19.66
N VAL A 54 -5.93 -0.76 19.56
CA VAL A 54 -6.62 -1.18 18.33
C VAL A 54 -7.92 -0.40 18.12
N LEU A 55 -8.79 -0.31 19.14
CA LEU A 55 -10.03 0.44 19.02
C LEU A 55 -9.80 1.94 18.80
N TYR A 56 -8.78 2.50 19.44
CA TYR A 56 -8.40 3.89 19.23
C TYR A 56 -7.94 4.14 17.77
N LEU A 57 -7.07 3.27 17.24
CA LEU A 57 -6.64 3.35 15.83
C LEU A 57 -7.81 3.17 14.87
N MET A 58 -8.73 2.23 15.15
CA MET A 58 -9.93 2.02 14.32
C MET A 58 -10.81 3.28 14.28
N SER A 59 -10.98 3.95 15.41
CA SER A 59 -11.74 5.20 15.48
C SER A 59 -11.10 6.30 14.63
N ILE A 60 -9.77 6.44 14.68
CA ILE A 60 -9.04 7.38 13.82
C ILE A 60 -9.19 7.02 12.35
N CYS A 61 -9.09 5.72 11.99
CA CYS A 61 -9.28 5.26 10.61
C CYS A 61 -10.66 5.64 10.07
N VAL A 62 -11.71 5.47 10.87
CA VAL A 62 -13.09 5.83 10.47
C VAL A 62 -13.22 7.33 10.22
N ILE A 63 -12.73 8.15 11.15
CA ILE A 63 -12.78 9.63 11.02
C ILE A 63 -11.95 10.09 9.83
N THR A 64 -10.73 9.58 9.69
CA THR A 64 -9.82 9.95 8.61
C THR A 64 -10.36 9.51 7.24
N GLY A 65 -10.96 8.31 7.17
CA GLY A 65 -11.61 7.81 5.96
C GLY A 65 -12.82 8.65 5.56
N ALA A 66 -13.64 9.08 6.53
CA ALA A 66 -14.75 10.00 6.29
C ALA A 66 -14.26 11.37 5.78
N MET A 67 -13.22 11.95 6.41
CA MET A 67 -12.59 13.18 5.94
C MET A 67 -12.02 13.05 4.53
N GLY A 68 -11.38 11.91 4.22
CA GLY A 68 -10.85 11.65 2.89
C GLY A 68 -11.94 11.67 1.82
N ARG A 69 -13.10 11.08 2.08
CA ARG A 69 -14.26 11.12 1.18
C ARG A 69 -14.80 12.54 0.99
N VAL A 70 -14.93 13.29 2.07
CA VAL A 70 -15.33 14.70 2.02
C VAL A 70 -14.36 15.50 1.15
N PHE A 71 -13.05 15.31 1.29
CA PHE A 71 -12.06 15.98 0.45
C PHE A 71 -12.16 15.61 -1.04
N VAL A 72 -12.53 14.37 -1.35
CA VAL A 72 -12.80 13.94 -2.73
C VAL A 72 -14.02 14.69 -3.29
N GLU A 73 -15.13 14.73 -2.57
CA GLU A 73 -16.38 15.36 -3.00
C GLU A 73 -16.25 16.87 -3.16
N PHE A 74 -15.52 17.54 -2.26
CA PHE A 74 -15.26 18.98 -2.35
C PHE A 74 -14.18 19.36 -3.38
N GLY A 75 -13.66 18.40 -4.13
CA GLY A 75 -12.68 18.67 -5.20
C GLY A 75 -11.27 19.03 -4.71
N VAL A 76 -10.97 18.84 -3.42
CA VAL A 76 -9.62 19.06 -2.86
C VAL A 76 -8.60 18.13 -3.54
N VAL A 77 -9.03 16.93 -3.88
CA VAL A 77 -8.20 15.96 -4.62
C VAL A 77 -7.80 16.50 -5.98
N ALA A 78 -8.74 17.11 -6.72
CA ALA A 78 -8.47 17.70 -8.03
C ALA A 78 -7.50 18.90 -7.92
N LEU A 79 -7.62 19.70 -6.86
CA LEU A 79 -6.70 20.81 -6.59
C LEU A 79 -5.27 20.30 -6.32
N LEU A 80 -5.14 19.30 -5.45
CA LEU A 80 -3.86 18.68 -5.11
C LEU A 80 -3.24 17.99 -6.34
N GLU A 81 -4.03 17.27 -7.11
CA GLU A 81 -3.60 16.64 -8.35
C GLU A 81 -3.04 17.69 -9.33
N ARG A 82 -3.78 18.78 -9.55
CA ARG A 82 -3.35 19.85 -10.46
C ARG A 82 -2.00 20.46 -10.05
N THR A 83 -1.78 20.62 -8.74
CA THR A 83 -0.55 21.19 -8.19
C THR A 83 0.62 20.18 -8.28
N LEU A 84 0.36 18.89 -8.03
CA LEU A 84 1.38 17.86 -8.05
C LEU A 84 1.72 17.36 -9.45
N ARG A 85 0.79 17.46 -10.40
CA ARG A 85 0.93 16.98 -11.77
C ARG A 85 2.21 17.43 -12.48
N PRO A 86 2.61 18.73 -12.46
CA PRO A 86 3.85 19.17 -13.08
C PRO A 86 5.11 18.61 -12.40
N LEU A 87 5.02 18.28 -11.10
CA LEU A 87 6.13 17.76 -10.31
C LEU A 87 6.44 16.29 -10.62
N MET A 88 5.46 15.52 -11.12
CA MET A 88 5.60 14.09 -11.35
C MET A 88 6.67 13.77 -12.39
N ARG A 89 6.74 14.55 -13.49
CA ARG A 89 7.73 14.30 -14.55
C ARG A 89 9.18 14.56 -14.11
N PRO A 90 9.55 15.74 -13.58
CA PRO A 90 10.93 16.03 -13.25
C PRO A 90 11.44 15.23 -12.04
N ILE A 91 10.59 14.99 -11.03
CA ILE A 91 11.00 14.35 -9.79
C ILE A 91 10.97 12.82 -9.92
N PHE A 92 9.85 12.27 -10.36
CA PHE A 92 9.61 10.81 -10.35
C PHE A 92 9.79 10.14 -11.72
N ASN A 93 9.91 10.92 -12.80
CA ASN A 93 9.93 10.41 -14.18
C ASN A 93 8.65 9.59 -14.51
N LEU A 94 7.52 10.05 -14.02
CA LEU A 94 6.22 9.42 -14.20
C LEU A 94 5.24 10.37 -14.90
N PRO A 95 4.24 9.84 -15.62
CA PRO A 95 3.17 10.66 -16.19
C PRO A 95 2.42 11.43 -15.12
N GLY A 96 1.86 12.59 -15.49
CA GLY A 96 1.13 13.46 -14.57
C GLY A 96 -0.08 12.79 -13.88
N VAL A 97 -0.67 11.80 -14.53
CA VAL A 97 -1.80 11.02 -13.97
C VAL A 97 -1.42 10.29 -12.68
N THR A 98 -0.14 10.02 -12.45
CA THR A 98 0.36 9.42 -11.19
C THR A 98 0.01 10.26 -9.97
N SER A 99 -0.14 11.60 -10.13
CA SER A 99 -0.52 12.49 -9.02
C SER A 99 -1.88 12.15 -8.41
N LEU A 100 -2.85 11.74 -9.25
CA LEU A 100 -4.14 11.25 -8.78
C LEU A 100 -3.97 10.03 -7.88
N GLY A 101 -3.20 9.04 -8.33
CA GLY A 101 -2.92 7.83 -7.56
C GLY A 101 -2.19 8.12 -6.25
N ALA A 102 -1.23 9.05 -6.25
CA ALA A 102 -0.50 9.45 -5.05
C ALA A 102 -1.41 10.12 -4.02
N VAL A 103 -2.26 11.07 -4.45
CA VAL A 103 -3.20 11.79 -3.58
C VAL A 103 -4.25 10.84 -3.01
N MET A 104 -4.84 9.99 -3.86
CA MET A 104 -5.82 9.00 -3.42
C MET A 104 -5.23 8.01 -2.42
N THR A 105 -3.99 7.56 -2.63
CA THR A 105 -3.29 6.67 -1.70
C THR A 105 -2.97 7.36 -0.37
N PHE A 106 -2.62 8.66 -0.39
CA PHE A 106 -2.35 9.44 0.81
C PHE A 106 -3.59 9.67 1.67
N LEU A 107 -4.74 9.89 1.04
CA LEU A 107 -6.02 10.12 1.71
C LEU A 107 -6.73 8.84 2.14
N SER A 108 -6.40 7.71 1.51
CA SER A 108 -7.02 6.41 1.75
C SER A 108 -6.24 5.62 2.81
N ASP A 109 -6.95 4.76 3.52
CA ASP A 109 -6.38 3.73 4.39
C ASP A 109 -5.79 2.53 3.61
N ASN A 110 -6.10 2.43 2.31
CA ASN A 110 -5.62 1.39 1.41
C ASN A 110 -4.72 1.97 0.31
N PRO A 111 -3.79 1.19 -0.25
CA PRO A 111 -2.96 1.62 -1.37
C PRO A 111 -3.79 1.79 -2.65
N ALA A 112 -4.56 2.87 -2.74
CA ALA A 112 -5.49 3.18 -3.83
C ALA A 112 -4.82 3.13 -5.21
N ILE A 113 -3.51 3.42 -5.28
CA ILE A 113 -2.76 3.35 -6.54
C ILE A 113 -2.73 1.93 -7.13
N ILE A 114 -2.76 0.88 -6.29
CA ILE A 114 -2.82 -0.52 -6.76
C ILE A 114 -4.20 -0.82 -7.34
N SER A 115 -5.25 -0.25 -6.76
CA SER A 115 -6.61 -0.38 -7.31
C SER A 115 -6.76 0.36 -8.62
N LEU A 116 -6.20 1.58 -8.73
CA LEU A 116 -6.14 2.35 -9.97
C LEU A 116 -5.30 1.64 -11.05
N ALA A 117 -4.23 0.96 -10.67
CA ALA A 117 -3.41 0.20 -11.60
C ALA A 117 -4.14 -0.99 -12.28
N LYS A 118 -5.28 -1.44 -11.73
CA LYS A 118 -6.14 -2.43 -12.37
C LYS A 118 -7.03 -1.83 -13.45
N ASP A 119 -7.23 -0.52 -13.45
CA ASP A 119 -7.95 0.19 -14.49
C ASP A 119 -7.06 0.30 -15.75
N LYS A 120 -7.52 -0.29 -16.85
CA LYS A 120 -6.80 -0.29 -18.14
C LYS A 120 -6.57 1.13 -18.67
N ARG A 121 -7.52 2.05 -18.46
CA ARG A 121 -7.39 3.46 -18.85
C ARG A 121 -6.27 4.15 -18.10
N PHE A 122 -6.20 3.93 -16.79
CA PHE A 122 -5.10 4.46 -15.98
C PHE A 122 -3.76 3.84 -16.39
N ALA A 123 -3.71 2.52 -16.60
CA ALA A 123 -2.50 1.79 -16.96
C ALA A 123 -1.96 2.16 -18.35
N SER A 124 -2.81 2.54 -19.31
CA SER A 124 -2.41 2.92 -20.67
C SER A 124 -1.55 4.20 -20.76
N TYR A 125 -1.57 5.04 -19.71
CA TYR A 125 -0.70 6.22 -19.64
C TYR A 125 0.75 5.91 -19.29
N PHE A 126 1.06 4.67 -18.94
CA PHE A 126 2.37 4.27 -18.42
C PHE A 126 3.10 3.33 -19.37
N LYS A 127 4.41 3.46 -19.41
CA LYS A 127 5.29 2.41 -19.95
C LYS A 127 5.48 1.31 -18.90
N LYS A 128 5.82 0.09 -19.33
CA LYS A 128 5.98 -1.06 -18.41
C LYS A 128 6.91 -0.78 -17.25
N TYR A 129 8.08 -0.16 -17.50
CA TYR A 129 9.03 0.16 -16.42
C TYR A 129 8.51 1.20 -15.43
N GLN A 130 7.69 2.14 -15.91
CA GLN A 130 7.03 3.15 -15.05
C GLN A 130 5.92 2.51 -14.22
N PHE A 131 5.12 1.66 -14.84
CA PHE A 131 4.02 0.97 -14.19
C PHE A 131 4.48 0.11 -13.02
N ILE A 132 5.56 -0.67 -13.21
CA ILE A 132 6.16 -1.46 -12.13
C ILE A 132 6.58 -0.57 -10.96
N SER A 133 7.09 0.64 -11.22
CA SER A 133 7.54 1.55 -10.16
C SER A 133 6.42 2.23 -9.36
N LEU A 134 5.14 2.11 -9.80
CA LEU A 134 3.99 2.67 -9.07
C LEU A 134 3.77 2.06 -7.69
N THR A 135 4.21 0.82 -7.48
CA THR A 135 4.09 0.16 -6.17
C THR A 135 4.79 0.91 -5.04
N ASN A 136 5.85 1.67 -5.37
CA ASN A 136 6.57 2.48 -4.39
C ASN A 136 5.73 3.62 -3.81
N PHE A 137 4.79 4.17 -4.59
CA PHE A 137 3.84 5.18 -4.11
C PHE A 137 2.87 4.60 -3.08
N GLY A 138 2.38 3.38 -3.31
CA GLY A 138 1.54 2.68 -2.36
C GLY A 138 2.22 2.46 -1.02
N THR A 139 3.51 2.16 -1.04
CA THR A 139 4.30 1.94 0.17
C THR A 139 4.66 3.24 0.89
N ALA A 140 5.01 4.30 0.12
CA ALA A 140 5.49 5.56 0.68
C ALA A 140 4.37 6.46 1.22
N PHE A 141 3.22 6.47 0.56
CA PHE A 141 2.11 7.39 0.86
C PHE A 141 0.88 6.68 1.44
N GLY A 142 0.85 5.36 1.50
CA GLY A 142 -0.24 4.62 2.09
C GLY A 142 -0.47 5.02 3.55
N MET A 143 -1.73 5.27 3.91
CA MET A 143 -2.14 5.72 5.26
C MET A 143 -1.53 7.06 5.71
N GLY A 144 -1.03 7.91 4.78
CA GLY A 144 -0.33 9.14 5.14
C GLY A 144 -1.15 10.08 6.01
N LEU A 145 -2.41 10.33 5.65
CA LEU A 145 -3.32 11.17 6.41
C LEU A 145 -3.62 10.57 7.80
N LEU A 146 -3.82 9.24 7.88
CA LEU A 146 -4.07 8.53 9.13
C LEU A 146 -2.90 8.68 10.10
N VAL A 147 -1.66 8.47 9.61
CA VAL A 147 -0.45 8.60 10.43
C VAL A 147 -0.29 10.02 10.94
N ILE A 148 -0.55 11.04 10.11
CA ILE A 148 -0.48 12.44 10.52
C ILE A 148 -1.48 12.74 11.63
N VAL A 149 -2.75 12.33 11.46
CA VAL A 149 -3.81 12.54 12.45
C VAL A 149 -3.49 11.80 13.75
N PHE A 150 -3.03 10.55 13.66
CA PHE A 150 -2.64 9.77 14.83
C PHE A 150 -1.50 10.43 15.62
N MET A 151 -0.41 10.82 14.95
CA MET A 151 0.72 11.47 15.61
C MET A 151 0.35 12.83 16.21
N ALA A 152 -0.48 13.59 15.49
CA ALA A 152 -0.99 14.87 15.99
C ALA A 152 -1.87 14.69 17.23
N SER A 153 -2.71 13.65 17.29
CA SER A 153 -3.54 13.34 18.46
C SER A 153 -2.72 12.94 19.69
N GLN A 154 -1.50 12.43 19.48
CA GLN A 154 -0.54 12.15 20.56
C GLN A 154 0.32 13.38 20.96
N GLY A 155 0.09 14.54 20.34
CA GLY A 155 0.82 15.77 20.61
C GLY A 155 2.13 15.96 19.82
N TYR A 156 2.45 15.03 18.92
CA TYR A 156 3.67 15.09 18.09
C TYR A 156 3.40 15.75 16.75
N TYR A 157 3.33 17.08 16.71
CA TYR A 157 3.00 17.82 15.47
C TYR A 157 4.15 17.89 14.46
N ALA A 158 5.39 17.95 14.91
CA ALA A 158 6.55 18.04 14.03
C ALA A 158 6.94 16.69 13.40
N ALA A 159 6.76 15.58 14.12
CA ALA A 159 7.17 14.25 13.69
C ALA A 159 6.50 13.81 12.37
N PRO A 160 5.18 13.96 12.15
CA PRO A 160 4.56 13.56 10.90
C PRO A 160 5.01 14.42 9.71
N ILE A 161 5.34 15.69 9.91
CA ILE A 161 5.86 16.56 8.84
C ILE A 161 7.24 16.07 8.39
N ILE A 162 8.13 15.80 9.35
CA ILE A 162 9.46 15.25 9.06
C ILE A 162 9.33 13.87 8.39
N GLY A 163 8.42 13.03 8.88
CA GLY A 163 8.12 11.72 8.29
C GLY A 163 7.62 11.82 6.85
N LEU A 164 6.74 12.78 6.55
CA LEU A 164 6.23 13.02 5.21
C LEU A 164 7.33 13.46 4.24
N VAL A 165 8.21 14.36 4.66
CA VAL A 165 9.38 14.78 3.87
C VAL A 165 10.30 13.57 3.61
N GLY A 166 10.58 12.77 4.65
CA GLY A 166 11.36 11.54 4.52
C GLY A 166 10.72 10.53 3.55
N ALA A 167 9.41 10.33 3.64
CA ALA A 167 8.65 9.48 2.73
C ALA A 167 8.72 9.97 1.28
N CYS A 168 8.61 11.28 1.05
CA CYS A 168 8.77 11.87 -0.27
C CYS A 168 10.17 11.61 -0.84
N CYS A 169 11.23 11.89 -0.07
CA CYS A 169 12.60 11.64 -0.48
C CYS A 169 12.85 10.14 -0.75
N GLY A 170 12.39 9.27 0.12
CA GLY A 170 12.48 7.82 -0.02
C GLY A 170 11.75 7.31 -1.27
N CYS A 171 10.56 7.84 -1.52
CA CYS A 171 9.76 7.51 -2.71
C CYS A 171 10.47 7.92 -4.01
N VAL A 172 11.08 9.12 -4.05
CA VAL A 172 11.86 9.58 -5.20
C VAL A 172 13.03 8.64 -5.46
N CYS A 173 13.83 8.36 -4.43
CA CYS A 173 14.99 7.47 -4.54
C CYS A 173 14.58 6.06 -4.97
N SER A 174 13.59 5.49 -4.32
CA SER A 174 13.09 4.14 -4.60
C SER A 174 12.53 4.01 -6.02
N THR A 175 11.69 4.96 -6.45
CA THR A 175 11.09 4.97 -7.78
C THR A 175 12.16 5.10 -8.88
N ARG A 176 13.10 6.02 -8.73
CA ARG A 176 14.20 6.22 -9.68
C ARG A 176 15.13 5.02 -9.74
N LEU A 177 15.45 4.45 -8.59
CA LEU A 177 16.31 3.28 -8.50
C LEU A 177 15.64 2.07 -9.15
N MET A 178 14.37 1.84 -8.86
CA MET A 178 13.59 0.74 -9.44
C MET A 178 13.49 0.85 -10.96
N GLN A 179 13.20 2.06 -11.48
CA GLN A 179 13.18 2.31 -12.93
C GLN A 179 14.52 1.97 -13.58
N ARG A 180 15.65 2.36 -12.96
CA ARG A 180 16.99 2.04 -13.47
C ARG A 180 17.27 0.53 -13.46
N PHE A 181 16.91 -0.17 -12.39
CA PHE A 181 17.10 -1.62 -12.31
C PHE A 181 16.23 -2.37 -13.31
N VAL A 182 14.98 -1.98 -13.46
CA VAL A 182 14.06 -2.59 -14.43
C VAL A 182 14.57 -2.39 -15.86
N LEU A 183 14.98 -1.17 -16.22
CA LEU A 183 15.53 -0.88 -17.56
C LEU A 183 16.87 -1.59 -17.83
N LYS A 184 17.68 -1.82 -16.79
CA LYS A 184 18.93 -2.58 -16.94
C LYS A 184 18.66 -4.08 -17.15
N ALA A 185 17.65 -4.63 -16.48
CA ALA A 185 17.27 -6.05 -16.60
C ALA A 185 16.45 -6.32 -17.88
N TYR A 186 15.58 -5.38 -18.26
CA TYR A 186 14.62 -5.52 -19.36
C TYR A 186 14.59 -4.23 -20.20
N PRO A 187 15.58 -4.01 -21.10
CA PRO A 187 15.65 -2.78 -21.92
C PRO A 187 14.41 -2.55 -22.79
N GLN A 188 13.73 -3.61 -23.22
CA GLN A 188 12.51 -3.55 -24.02
C GLN A 188 11.36 -2.79 -23.32
N TYR A 189 11.30 -2.79 -22.00
CA TYR A 189 10.24 -2.10 -21.24
C TYR A 189 10.32 -0.56 -21.35
N ALA A 190 11.38 -0.02 -21.91
CA ALA A 190 11.49 1.41 -22.22
C ALA A 190 10.49 1.84 -23.32
N VAL A 191 10.17 0.95 -24.24
CA VAL A 191 9.34 1.22 -25.41
C VAL A 191 7.93 0.63 -25.22
N GLU A 192 7.83 -0.52 -24.58
CA GLU A 192 6.58 -1.23 -24.37
C GLU A 192 5.62 -0.46 -23.43
N ASP A 193 4.40 -0.25 -23.87
CA ASP A 193 3.32 0.29 -23.04
C ASP A 193 2.85 -0.75 -22.02
N ALA A 194 2.34 -0.30 -20.86
CA ALA A 194 1.87 -1.21 -19.80
C ALA A 194 0.66 -2.03 -20.24
N VAL A 195 -0.21 -1.41 -21.06
CA VAL A 195 -1.34 -2.06 -21.74
C VAL A 195 -1.27 -1.69 -23.23
N PRO A 196 -1.44 -2.63 -24.16
CA PRO A 196 -1.56 -2.33 -25.58
C PRO A 196 -2.73 -1.37 -25.83
N LYS A 197 -2.50 -0.33 -26.64
CA LYS A 197 -3.52 0.68 -26.92
C LYS A 197 -4.76 0.10 -27.62
N GLU A 198 -4.57 -0.91 -28.45
CA GLU A 198 -5.64 -1.63 -29.15
C GLU A 198 -6.70 -2.20 -28.19
N GLU A 199 -6.31 -2.78 -27.06
CA GLU A 199 -7.24 -3.28 -26.05
C GLU A 199 -7.99 -2.17 -25.28
N THR A 200 -7.54 -0.93 -25.37
CA THR A 200 -8.20 0.20 -24.71
C THR A 200 -9.27 0.80 -25.61
N GLU A 201 -8.98 0.90 -26.91
CA GLU A 201 -9.90 1.43 -27.93
C GLU A 201 -11.12 0.51 -28.15
N GLU A 202 -10.89 -0.82 -28.22
CA GLU A 202 -12.00 -1.79 -28.35
C GLU A 202 -13.01 -1.72 -27.19
N LYS A 203 -12.54 -1.44 -25.97
CA LYS A 203 -13.44 -1.33 -24.80
C LYS A 203 -14.08 0.04 -24.65
N GLU A 204 -13.52 1.08 -25.19
CA GLU A 204 -14.17 2.39 -25.28
C GLU A 204 -15.34 2.33 -26.25
N GLU A 205 -15.18 1.69 -27.40
CA GLU A 205 -16.26 1.46 -28.36
C GLU A 205 -17.35 0.54 -27.78
N GLU A 206 -16.98 -0.49 -27.01
CA GLU A 206 -17.93 -1.41 -26.39
C GLU A 206 -18.72 -0.75 -25.24
N SER A 207 -18.09 0.15 -24.47
CA SER A 207 -18.77 0.90 -23.41
C SER A 207 -19.70 2.00 -23.97
N GLU A 208 -19.29 2.69 -25.02
CA GLU A 208 -20.11 3.71 -25.70
C GLU A 208 -21.32 3.11 -26.38
N ASN A 209 -21.17 1.94 -27.04
CA ASN A 209 -22.26 1.18 -27.63
C ASN A 209 -23.25 0.64 -26.57
N THR A 210 -22.78 0.29 -25.39
CA THR A 210 -23.63 -0.20 -24.29
C THR A 210 -24.43 0.93 -23.66
N GLU A 211 -23.87 2.13 -23.50
CA GLU A 211 -24.60 3.30 -23.02
C GLU A 211 -25.66 3.79 -24.04
N GLN A 212 -25.38 3.71 -25.34
CA GLN A 212 -26.36 4.07 -26.38
C GLN A 212 -27.52 3.06 -26.53
N THR A 213 -27.36 1.83 -26.02
CA THR A 213 -28.41 0.79 -26.12
C THR A 213 -29.35 0.81 -24.90
N VAL A 214 -29.04 1.56 -23.85
CA VAL A 214 -29.84 1.65 -22.61
C VAL A 214 -30.74 2.90 -22.57
N PHE A 215 -30.70 3.76 -23.60
CA PHE A 215 -31.59 4.87 -23.84
C PHE A 215 -32.45 4.56 -25.11
#